data_a8e2f51d4ff70ccd4f0711723840d21e
#
_entry.id   a8e2f51d4ff70ccd4f0711723840d21e
#
_cell.length_a   1.000
_cell.length_b   1.000
_cell.length_c   1.000
_cell.angle_alpha   90.00
_cell.angle_beta   90.00
_cell.angle_gamma   90.00
#
_symmetry.space_group_name_H-M   'P 1'
#
loop_
_entity.id
_entity.type
_entity.pdbx_description
1 polymer ?
#
loop_
_entity_poly.entity_id
_entity_poly.type
_entity_poly.pdbx_seq_one_letter_code
_entity_poly.pdbx_strand_id
1 'polypeptide(L)'
;MNKTCLECGEKIVGREDKKFCSDGCRNAYNNKINKDSTNYMRNINNKLRKNYRILSELNVEGKSKTTRAKLLSKGFDFDFFTNILKTKTGNTYCFLYDQGYMVLENDYYMLVKKDI
;
A
#
# COMPACT_ATOMS: atom_id res chain seq x y z
N MET A 1 -35.61 -18.26 15.26
CA MET A 1 -34.15 -18.32 15.05
C MET A 1 -33.41 -17.51 16.10
N ASN A 2 -32.45 -18.13 16.69
CA ASN A 2 -31.61 -17.46 17.68
C ASN A 2 -30.46 -16.75 17.00
N LYS A 3 -30.42 -15.43 17.13
CA LYS A 3 -29.27 -14.62 16.63
C LYS A 3 -28.32 -14.37 17.78
N THR A 4 -27.04 -14.37 17.47
CA THR A 4 -26.00 -14.08 18.46
C THR A 4 -25.30 -12.77 18.11
N CYS A 5 -24.82 -12.06 19.14
CA CYS A 5 -24.06 -10.83 18.98
C CYS A 5 -22.74 -11.09 18.25
N LEU A 6 -22.44 -10.27 17.23
CA LEU A 6 -21.22 -10.43 16.45
C LEU A 6 -19.95 -10.14 17.27
N GLU A 7 -20.08 -9.38 18.36
CA GLU A 7 -18.92 -9.06 19.20
C GLU A 7 -18.77 -10.05 20.36
N CYS A 8 -19.77 -10.22 21.20
CA CYS A 8 -19.64 -11.03 22.42
C CYS A 8 -20.19 -12.45 22.30
N GLY A 9 -20.97 -12.75 21.27
CA GLY A 9 -21.53 -14.09 21.05
C GLY A 9 -22.77 -14.42 21.88
N GLU A 10 -23.25 -13.49 22.70
CA GLU A 10 -24.44 -13.69 23.50
C GLU A 10 -25.70 -13.63 22.65
N LYS A 11 -26.76 -14.30 23.16
CA LYS A 11 -28.04 -14.34 22.47
C LYS A 11 -28.66 -12.93 22.41
N ILE A 12 -29.11 -12.55 21.22
CA ILE A 12 -29.77 -11.27 21.00
C ILE A 12 -31.30 -11.43 21.15
N VAL A 13 -31.90 -10.53 21.92
CA VAL A 13 -33.35 -10.44 22.07
C VAL A 13 -33.80 -9.10 21.48
N GLY A 14 -34.81 -9.12 20.62
CA GLY A 14 -35.34 -7.91 20.02
C GLY A 14 -35.59 -8.05 18.52
N ARG A 15 -35.33 -6.99 17.76
CA ARG A 15 -35.61 -6.96 16.31
C ARG A 15 -34.78 -7.99 15.55
N GLU A 16 -35.35 -8.51 14.45
CA GLU A 16 -34.66 -9.49 13.60
C GLU A 16 -33.42 -8.91 12.94
N ASP A 17 -33.39 -7.62 12.67
CA ASP A 17 -32.25 -6.92 12.04
C ASP A 17 -31.15 -6.57 13.03
N LYS A 18 -31.35 -6.84 14.32
CA LYS A 18 -30.36 -6.52 15.35
C LYS A 18 -29.17 -7.50 15.26
N LYS A 19 -27.96 -6.96 15.15
CA LYS A 19 -26.72 -7.74 15.03
C LYS A 19 -25.91 -7.77 16.31
N PHE A 20 -26.16 -6.86 17.25
CA PHE A 20 -25.41 -6.71 18.49
C PHE A 20 -26.36 -6.65 19.68
N CYS A 21 -25.91 -7.14 20.83
CA CYS A 21 -26.71 -7.14 22.04
C CYS A 21 -26.84 -5.75 22.67
N SER A 22 -25.90 -4.84 22.38
CA SER A 22 -25.89 -3.48 22.91
C SER A 22 -25.15 -2.53 21.98
N ASP A 23 -25.31 -1.22 22.20
CA ASP A 23 -24.55 -0.21 21.46
C ASP A 23 -23.07 -0.30 21.79
N GLY A 24 -22.70 -0.70 22.99
CA GLY A 24 -21.31 -0.93 23.38
C GLY A 24 -20.64 -1.99 22.54
N CYS A 25 -21.30 -3.12 22.32
CA CYS A 25 -20.77 -4.19 21.46
C CYS A 25 -20.65 -3.75 20.00
N ARG A 26 -21.63 -3.00 19.50
CA ARG A 26 -21.58 -2.47 18.14
C ARG A 26 -20.39 -1.53 17.96
N ASN A 27 -20.17 -0.62 18.90
CA ASN A 27 -19.05 0.31 18.84
C ASN A 27 -17.71 -0.40 18.95
N ALA A 28 -17.59 -1.38 19.83
CA ALA A 28 -16.35 -2.16 19.98
C ALA A 28 -16.02 -2.92 18.71
N TYR A 29 -16.99 -3.54 18.08
CA TYR A 29 -16.82 -4.28 16.83
C TYR A 29 -16.36 -3.37 15.68
N ASN A 30 -17.05 -2.23 15.52
CA ASN A 30 -16.72 -1.27 14.45
C ASN A 30 -15.33 -0.64 14.66
N ASN A 31 -14.97 -0.32 15.90
CA ASN A 31 -13.64 0.24 16.23
C ASN A 31 -12.54 -0.75 15.92
N LYS A 32 -12.76 -2.03 16.19
CA LYS A 32 -11.80 -3.09 15.91
C LYS A 32 -11.55 -3.23 14.41
N ILE A 33 -12.60 -3.27 13.60
CA ILE A 33 -12.51 -3.37 12.15
C ILE A 33 -11.79 -2.14 11.57
N ASN A 34 -12.16 -0.94 12.02
CA ASN A 34 -11.55 0.31 11.54
C ASN A 34 -10.06 0.36 11.90
N LYS A 35 -9.67 -0.10 13.08
CA LYS A 35 -8.28 -0.15 13.53
C LYS A 35 -7.44 -1.05 12.62
N ASP A 36 -7.93 -2.27 12.32
CA ASP A 36 -7.23 -3.22 11.47
C ASP A 36 -7.05 -2.68 10.06
N SER A 37 -8.12 -2.09 9.49
CA SER A 37 -8.07 -1.46 8.17
C SER A 37 -7.07 -0.30 8.13
N THR A 38 -7.07 0.56 9.14
CA THR A 38 -6.15 1.70 9.25
C THR A 38 -4.70 1.24 9.35
N ASN A 39 -4.42 0.19 10.14
CA ASN A 39 -3.07 -0.35 10.28
C ASN A 39 -2.55 -0.93 8.96
N TYR A 40 -3.39 -1.65 8.22
CA TYR A 40 -3.04 -2.20 6.92
C TYR A 40 -2.67 -1.09 5.93
N MET A 41 -3.51 -0.07 5.83
CA MET A 41 -3.26 1.07 4.94
C MET A 41 -2.01 1.84 5.35
N ARG A 42 -1.80 2.03 6.64
CA ARG A 42 -0.60 2.71 7.16
C ARG A 42 0.66 1.95 6.76
N ASN A 43 0.66 0.63 6.88
CA ASN A 43 1.81 -0.19 6.52
C ASN A 43 2.14 -0.09 5.04
N ILE A 44 1.13 -0.13 4.17
CA ILE A 44 1.31 0.03 2.72
C ILE A 44 1.82 1.44 2.40
N ASN A 45 1.22 2.47 2.98
CA ASN A 45 1.64 3.85 2.75
C ASN A 45 3.09 4.07 3.20
N ASN A 46 3.51 3.46 4.29
CA ASN A 46 4.90 3.55 4.76
C ASN A 46 5.86 2.89 3.76
N LYS A 47 5.49 1.76 3.17
CA LYS A 47 6.29 1.10 2.13
C LYS A 47 6.40 1.96 0.87
N LEU A 48 5.31 2.58 0.45
CA LEU A 48 5.31 3.49 -0.70
C LEU A 48 6.21 4.69 -0.45
N ARG A 49 6.13 5.30 0.74
CA ARG A 49 6.98 6.44 1.11
C ARG A 49 8.45 6.06 1.17
N LYS A 50 8.76 4.88 1.69
CA LYS A 50 10.14 4.36 1.75
C LYS A 50 10.69 4.17 0.35
N ASN A 51 9.93 3.54 -0.54
CA ASN A 51 10.34 3.35 -1.93
C ASN A 51 10.59 4.69 -2.62
N TYR A 52 9.70 5.65 -2.43
CA TYR A 52 9.85 7.00 -2.98
C TYR A 52 11.14 7.65 -2.50
N ARG A 53 11.41 7.57 -1.21
CA ARG A 53 12.62 8.15 -0.61
C ARG A 53 13.88 7.54 -1.21
N ILE A 54 13.89 6.22 -1.40
CA ILE A 54 15.03 5.52 -2.00
C ILE A 54 15.28 6.01 -3.41
N LEU A 55 14.24 6.08 -4.25
CA LEU A 55 14.36 6.58 -5.61
C LEU A 55 14.80 8.04 -5.64
N SER A 56 14.27 8.88 -4.77
CA SER A 56 14.63 10.30 -4.68
C SER A 56 16.10 10.49 -4.31
N GLU A 57 16.63 9.68 -3.39
CA GLU A 57 18.04 9.73 -2.98
C GLU A 57 18.97 9.32 -4.12
N LEU A 58 18.58 8.34 -4.91
CA LEU A 58 19.40 7.84 -6.03
C LEU A 58 19.24 8.68 -7.28
N ASN A 59 18.17 9.44 -7.40
CA ASN A 59 17.84 10.20 -8.62
C ASN A 59 17.79 11.71 -8.34
N VAL A 60 18.84 12.25 -7.76
CA VAL A 60 18.95 13.67 -7.40
C VAL A 60 18.82 14.58 -8.63
N GLU A 61 19.38 14.16 -9.76
CA GLU A 61 19.43 14.96 -10.99
C GLU A 61 18.21 14.76 -11.90
N GLY A 62 17.25 13.96 -11.49
CA GLY A 62 16.02 13.71 -12.26
C GLY A 62 16.11 12.54 -13.24
N LYS A 63 17.31 12.04 -13.53
CA LYS A 63 17.54 10.87 -14.37
C LYS A 63 18.85 10.22 -13.96
N SER A 64 18.80 8.93 -13.66
CA SER A 64 20.00 8.19 -13.26
C SER A 64 19.83 6.71 -13.55
N LYS A 65 20.90 5.94 -13.35
CA LYS A 65 20.93 4.50 -13.56
C LYS A 65 21.44 3.83 -12.29
N THR A 66 20.78 2.74 -11.90
CA THR A 66 21.19 1.99 -10.71
C THR A 66 21.04 0.50 -10.96
N THR A 67 21.39 -0.33 -9.97
CA THR A 67 21.28 -1.78 -10.06
C THR A 67 20.22 -2.31 -9.11
N ARG A 68 19.69 -3.50 -9.42
CA ARG A 68 18.75 -4.19 -8.55
C ARG A 68 19.35 -4.43 -7.17
N ALA A 69 20.62 -4.84 -7.12
CA ALA A 69 21.32 -5.10 -5.86
C ALA A 69 21.36 -3.86 -4.97
N LYS A 70 21.62 -2.69 -5.56
CA LYS A 70 21.65 -1.43 -4.80
C LYS A 70 20.29 -1.05 -4.26
N LEU A 71 19.24 -1.21 -5.07
CA LEU A 71 17.86 -0.96 -4.63
C LEU A 71 17.48 -1.88 -3.47
N LEU A 72 17.76 -3.17 -3.60
CA LEU A 72 17.47 -4.17 -2.56
C LEU A 72 18.25 -3.89 -1.28
N SER A 73 19.52 -3.46 -1.40
CA SER A 73 20.34 -3.14 -0.22
C SER A 73 19.78 -1.99 0.59
N LYS A 74 19.04 -1.09 -0.04
CA LYS A 74 18.39 0.04 0.63
C LYS A 74 16.99 -0.32 1.17
N GLY A 75 16.50 -1.53 0.86
CA GLY A 75 15.20 -2.00 1.32
C GLY A 75 14.05 -1.66 0.38
N PHE A 76 14.34 -1.46 -0.91
CA PHE A 76 13.31 -1.19 -1.92
C PHE A 76 12.42 -2.42 -2.11
N ASP A 77 11.11 -2.22 -2.13
CA ASP A 77 10.12 -3.27 -2.30
C ASP A 77 9.45 -3.10 -3.66
N PHE A 78 9.75 -3.99 -4.61
CA PHE A 78 9.24 -3.93 -5.98
C PHE A 78 7.75 -4.22 -6.11
N ASP A 79 7.12 -4.75 -5.06
CA ASP A 79 5.69 -5.07 -5.08
C ASP A 79 4.80 -3.85 -4.85
N PHE A 80 5.37 -2.72 -4.43
CA PHE A 80 4.61 -1.52 -4.11
C PHE A 80 5.00 -0.34 -5.00
N PHE A 81 4.04 0.15 -5.76
CA PHE A 81 4.18 1.32 -6.62
C PHE A 81 2.81 2.00 -6.73
N THR A 82 2.80 3.29 -7.08
CA THR A 82 1.55 4.05 -7.16
C THR A 82 0.92 4.01 -8.55
N ASN A 83 1.74 3.83 -9.59
CA ASN A 83 1.28 3.95 -10.97
C ASN A 83 2.18 3.19 -11.92
N ILE A 84 1.63 2.73 -13.05
CA ILE A 84 2.38 2.11 -14.14
C ILE A 84 2.09 2.91 -15.41
N LEU A 85 3.16 3.26 -16.14
CA LEU A 85 3.05 3.93 -17.43
C LEU A 85 3.65 3.04 -18.50
N LYS A 86 2.85 2.72 -19.52
CA LYS A 86 3.31 2.00 -20.71
C LYS A 86 3.44 2.98 -21.87
N THR A 87 4.62 3.04 -22.48
CA THR A 87 4.86 3.92 -23.63
C THR A 87 4.49 3.23 -24.94
N LYS A 88 4.35 4.01 -26.01
CA LYS A 88 4.05 3.50 -27.36
C LYS A 88 5.17 2.60 -27.89
N THR A 89 6.38 2.78 -27.37
CA THR A 89 7.55 1.99 -27.78
C THR A 89 7.67 0.66 -27.03
N GLY A 90 6.69 0.34 -26.16
CA GLY A 90 6.68 -0.90 -25.41
C GLY A 90 7.41 -0.88 -24.08
N ASN A 91 7.91 0.26 -23.66
CA ASN A 91 8.57 0.40 -22.37
C ASN A 91 7.56 0.56 -21.23
N THR A 92 7.84 -0.08 -20.09
CA THR A 92 6.98 0.01 -18.92
C THR A 92 7.74 0.68 -17.79
N TYR A 93 7.14 1.74 -17.24
CA TYR A 93 7.67 2.47 -16.10
C TYR A 93 6.77 2.25 -14.89
N CYS A 94 7.38 1.94 -13.74
CA CYS A 94 6.66 1.88 -12.47
C CYS A 94 6.99 3.14 -11.68
N PHE A 95 5.96 3.84 -11.20
CA PHE A 95 6.11 5.13 -10.52
C PHE A 95 5.79 5.03 -9.04
N LEU A 96 6.57 5.72 -8.25
CA LEU A 96 6.32 6.04 -6.84
C LEU A 96 6.11 7.55 -6.79
N TYR A 97 4.86 7.97 -6.94
CA TYR A 97 4.47 9.38 -7.08
C TYR A 97 5.12 9.99 -8.34
N ASP A 98 6.08 10.90 -8.20
CA ASP A 98 6.77 11.53 -9.33
C ASP A 98 8.08 10.85 -9.72
N GLN A 99 8.57 9.91 -8.92
CA GLN A 99 9.77 9.14 -9.24
C GLN A 99 9.38 7.80 -9.87
N GLY A 100 10.11 7.40 -10.90
CA GLY A 100 9.83 6.15 -11.58
C GLY A 100 11.07 5.37 -11.95
N TYR A 101 10.88 4.11 -12.32
CA TYR A 101 11.98 3.28 -12.79
C TYR A 101 11.51 2.40 -13.95
N MET A 102 12.48 2.07 -14.81
CA MET A 102 12.30 1.13 -15.92
C MET A 102 13.39 0.05 -15.81
N VAL A 103 13.00 -1.21 -15.99
CA VAL A 103 13.95 -2.33 -15.97
C VAL A 103 14.77 -2.33 -17.25
N LEU A 104 16.08 -2.35 -17.12
CA LEU A 104 17.04 -2.49 -18.23
C LEU A 104 17.65 -3.89 -18.22
N GLU A 105 18.53 -4.17 -19.18
CA GLU A 105 19.25 -5.43 -19.24
C GLU A 105 20.27 -5.55 -18.11
N ASN A 106 20.63 -6.78 -17.74
CA ASN A 106 21.67 -7.10 -16.74
C ASN A 106 21.37 -6.54 -15.34
N ASP A 107 20.09 -6.56 -14.92
CA ASP A 107 19.65 -6.09 -13.61
C ASP A 107 19.90 -4.60 -13.35
N TYR A 108 20.02 -3.80 -14.43
CA TYR A 108 20.08 -2.34 -14.34
C TYR A 108 18.68 -1.75 -14.38
N TYR A 109 18.53 -0.62 -13.71
CA TYR A 109 17.28 0.13 -13.66
C TYR A 109 17.55 1.58 -14.01
N MET A 110 16.75 2.13 -14.92
CA MET A 110 16.79 3.56 -15.23
C MET A 110 15.79 4.28 -14.33
N LEU A 111 16.27 5.26 -13.59
CA LEU A 111 15.43 6.09 -12.73
C LEU A 111 15.08 7.38 -13.48
N VAL A 112 13.81 7.74 -13.40
CA VAL A 112 13.30 8.95 -14.05
C VAL A 112 12.43 9.74 -13.09
N LYS A 113 12.28 11.03 -13.35
CA LYS A 113 11.38 11.90 -12.60
C LYS A 113 10.34 12.43 -13.55
N LYS A 114 9.06 12.31 -13.13
CA LYS A 114 7.95 12.83 -13.91
C LYS A 114 7.77 14.32 -13.59
N ASP A 115 7.66 15.14 -14.63
CA ASP A 115 7.32 16.53 -14.47
C ASP A 115 5.82 16.62 -14.20
N ILE A 116 5.48 17.25 -13.09
CA ILE A 116 4.09 17.44 -12.67
C ILE A 116 3.66 18.87 -12.98
#